data_da33db100118daf7557788df05fb9220
#
_entry.id   da33db100118daf7557788df05fb9220
#
_cell.length_a   1.000
_cell.length_b   1.000
_cell.length_c   1.000
_cell.angle_alpha   90.00
_cell.angle_beta   90.00
_cell.angle_gamma   90.00
#
_symmetry.space_group_name_H-M   'P 1'
#
loop_
_entity.id
_entity.type
_entity.pdbx_description
1 polymer ?
#
loop_
_entity_poly.entity_id
_entity_poly.type
_entity_poly.pdbx_seq_one_letter_code
_entity_poly.pdbx_strand_id
1 'polypeptide(L)'
;MQRMRQRGKLLFLSIFAIFFIGACAGMSKEERIQKTTAHYQLGVSYLNDNNIQPAFVEFQKALELNPDDKDVLNAIGVIYLLKLDDYPKAAEYFKRALKTEKNFSEAANNLGFAYEKMGKYDEAVLSYKAALSNPVYKNAEKAFNNLGRAYYRMRKYDDSLDAYRESLRRSSDFHLPYYGMALCYNAMGRYGDAATALKKAIDLDPAYRGDRDKAVRELKERKLVLKAEDERDVEDLLEIMNY
;
A
#
# COMPACT_ATOMS: atom_id res chain seq x y z
N MET A 1 -75.43 16.54 9.29
CA MET A 1 -74.34 17.08 8.45
C MET A 1 -72.92 17.07 9.13
N GLN A 2 -72.78 17.17 10.44
CA GLN A 2 -71.47 17.17 11.13
C GLN A 2 -70.72 15.80 11.13
N ARG A 3 -71.43 14.68 11.21
CA ARG A 3 -70.78 13.33 11.26
C ARG A 3 -70.12 12.90 9.93
N MET A 4 -70.55 13.40 8.78
CA MET A 4 -69.93 13.06 7.49
C MET A 4 -68.62 13.87 7.24
N ARG A 5 -68.49 15.06 7.83
CA ARG A 5 -67.25 15.86 7.70
C ARG A 5 -66.07 15.33 8.54
N GLN A 6 -66.35 14.61 9.63
CA GLN A 6 -65.27 14.00 10.43
C GLN A 6 -64.72 12.70 9.78
N ARG A 7 -65.53 11.92 9.10
CA ARG A 7 -65.07 10.69 8.41
C ARG A 7 -64.16 11.01 7.21
N GLY A 8 -64.42 12.09 6.50
CA GLY A 8 -63.54 12.55 5.37
C GLY A 8 -62.19 13.02 5.84
N LYS A 9 -62.09 13.68 7.02
CA LYS A 9 -60.77 14.15 7.55
C LYS A 9 -59.93 13.01 8.10
N LEU A 10 -60.55 11.95 8.66
CA LEU A 10 -59.81 10.76 9.12
C LEU A 10 -59.30 9.90 7.96
N LEU A 11 -60.05 9.81 6.84
CA LEU A 11 -59.62 9.09 5.64
C LEU A 11 -58.43 9.82 4.96
N PHE A 12 -58.42 11.17 4.92
CA PHE A 12 -57.34 11.95 4.32
C PHE A 12 -56.06 11.88 5.13
N LEU A 13 -56.15 11.83 6.48
CA LEU A 13 -55.01 11.67 7.37
C LEU A 13 -54.39 10.28 7.30
N SER A 14 -55.20 9.21 7.08
CA SER A 14 -54.66 7.87 6.93
C SER A 14 -53.99 7.62 5.57
N ILE A 15 -54.47 8.25 4.47
CA ILE A 15 -53.82 8.15 3.16
C ILE A 15 -52.50 8.94 3.17
N PHE A 16 -52.40 10.08 3.86
CA PHE A 16 -51.17 10.84 3.96
C PHE A 16 -50.10 10.14 4.81
N ALA A 17 -50.51 9.40 5.85
CA ALA A 17 -49.63 8.61 6.68
C ALA A 17 -49.03 7.39 5.94
N ILE A 18 -49.82 6.78 5.01
CA ILE A 18 -49.34 5.64 4.21
C ILE A 18 -48.32 6.12 3.16
N PHE A 19 -48.44 7.33 2.62
CA PHE A 19 -47.45 7.88 1.68
C PHE A 19 -46.13 8.28 2.37
N PHE A 20 -46.13 8.58 3.66
CA PHE A 20 -44.88 8.92 4.41
C PHE A 20 -44.11 7.70 4.88
N ILE A 21 -44.77 6.52 4.99
CA ILE A 21 -44.09 5.26 5.38
C ILE A 21 -43.36 4.65 4.17
N GLY A 22 -43.73 4.99 2.94
CA GLY A 22 -43.06 4.53 1.71
C GLY A 22 -41.78 5.30 1.33
N ALA A 23 -41.53 6.47 1.94
CA ALA A 23 -40.36 7.29 1.61
C ALA A 23 -39.12 7.01 2.47
N CYS A 24 -39.23 6.09 3.47
CA CYS A 24 -38.14 5.61 4.31
C CYS A 24 -37.77 4.15 4.05
N ALA A 25 -38.04 3.63 2.82
CA ALA A 25 -37.42 2.37 2.42
C ALA A 25 -35.93 2.65 2.21
N GLY A 26 -35.12 2.42 3.24
CA GLY A 26 -33.68 2.54 3.16
C GLY A 26 -33.15 1.69 1.99
N MET A 27 -32.06 2.15 1.40
CA MET A 27 -31.36 1.46 0.32
C MET A 27 -31.22 -0.04 0.63
N SER A 28 -31.54 -0.92 -0.33
CA SER A 28 -31.37 -2.36 -0.15
C SER A 28 -29.88 -2.69 0.07
N LYS A 29 -29.61 -3.85 0.66
CA LYS A 29 -28.24 -4.31 0.87
C LYS A 29 -27.51 -4.44 -0.46
N GLU A 30 -28.16 -4.97 -1.47
CA GLU A 30 -27.65 -5.16 -2.82
C GLU A 30 -27.33 -3.82 -3.48
N GLU A 31 -28.24 -2.86 -3.40
CA GLU A 31 -28.04 -1.51 -3.95
C GLU A 31 -26.89 -0.79 -3.24
N ARG A 32 -26.76 -0.95 -1.93
CA ARG A 32 -25.66 -0.39 -1.16
C ARG A 32 -24.31 -0.98 -1.59
N ILE A 33 -24.22 -2.30 -1.77
CA ILE A 33 -23.00 -2.96 -2.26
C ILE A 33 -22.65 -2.47 -3.66
N GLN A 34 -23.63 -2.40 -4.57
CA GLN A 34 -23.39 -1.90 -5.94
C GLN A 34 -22.87 -0.47 -5.95
N LYS A 35 -23.46 0.43 -5.17
CA LYS A 35 -23.00 1.83 -5.06
C LYS A 35 -21.63 1.93 -4.41
N THR A 36 -21.35 1.16 -3.36
CA THR A 36 -20.01 1.10 -2.75
C THR A 36 -18.96 0.70 -3.79
N THR A 37 -19.25 -0.38 -4.53
CA THR A 37 -18.35 -0.87 -5.60
C THR A 37 -18.15 0.17 -6.70
N ALA A 38 -19.22 0.85 -7.14
CA ALA A 38 -19.15 1.88 -8.17
C ALA A 38 -18.26 3.08 -7.73
N HIS A 39 -18.46 3.57 -6.50
CA HIS A 39 -17.63 4.64 -5.95
C HIS A 39 -16.18 4.19 -5.77
N TYR A 40 -15.94 2.96 -5.32
CA TYR A 40 -14.59 2.39 -5.21
C TYR A 40 -13.89 2.35 -6.58
N GLN A 41 -14.56 1.81 -7.61
CA GLN A 41 -13.98 1.72 -8.97
C GLN A 41 -13.69 3.10 -9.57
N LEU A 42 -14.60 4.07 -9.37
CA LEU A 42 -14.38 5.44 -9.81
C LEU A 42 -13.20 6.09 -9.07
N GLY A 43 -13.11 5.86 -7.76
CA GLY A 43 -11.98 6.30 -6.95
C GLY A 43 -10.65 5.72 -7.45
N VAL A 44 -10.61 4.43 -7.78
CA VAL A 44 -9.43 3.76 -8.36
C VAL A 44 -9.07 4.36 -9.72
N SER A 45 -10.07 4.64 -10.58
CA SER A 45 -9.82 5.31 -11.87
C SER A 45 -9.16 6.68 -11.68
N TYR A 46 -9.72 7.53 -10.82
CA TYR A 46 -9.12 8.82 -10.51
C TYR A 46 -7.71 8.71 -9.93
N LEU A 47 -7.46 7.70 -9.09
CA LEU A 47 -6.13 7.48 -8.52
C LEU A 47 -5.10 7.09 -9.58
N ASN A 48 -5.49 6.26 -10.55
CA ASN A 48 -4.65 5.88 -11.69
C ASN A 48 -4.32 7.09 -12.58
N ASP A 49 -5.26 8.02 -12.73
CA ASP A 49 -5.07 9.28 -13.45
C ASP A 49 -4.33 10.34 -12.61
N ASN A 50 -3.83 9.96 -11.42
CA ASN A 50 -3.19 10.84 -10.44
C ASN A 50 -4.09 12.00 -9.94
N ASN A 51 -5.40 11.87 -10.07
CA ASN A 51 -6.40 12.80 -9.58
C ASN A 51 -6.76 12.50 -8.11
N ILE A 52 -5.88 12.86 -7.19
CA ILE A 52 -5.92 12.42 -5.79
C ILE A 52 -7.18 12.90 -5.06
N GLN A 53 -7.53 14.20 -5.19
CA GLN A 53 -8.68 14.75 -4.49
C GLN A 53 -10.03 14.14 -4.93
N PRO A 54 -10.33 13.99 -6.23
CA PRO A 54 -11.51 13.24 -6.68
C PRO A 54 -11.51 11.77 -6.21
N ALA A 55 -10.37 11.08 -6.27
CA ALA A 55 -10.26 9.71 -5.79
C ALA A 55 -10.65 9.60 -4.31
N PHE A 56 -10.11 10.48 -3.48
CA PHE A 56 -10.39 10.51 -2.04
C PHE A 56 -11.88 10.75 -1.75
N VAL A 57 -12.53 11.68 -2.47
CA VAL A 57 -13.96 11.95 -2.34
C VAL A 57 -14.80 10.71 -2.68
N GLU A 58 -14.47 10.00 -3.76
CA GLU A 58 -15.20 8.80 -4.15
C GLU A 58 -15.00 7.65 -3.13
N PHE A 59 -13.80 7.46 -2.62
CA PHE A 59 -13.58 6.49 -1.54
C PHE A 59 -14.32 6.86 -0.25
N GLN A 60 -14.45 8.14 0.08
CA GLN A 60 -15.25 8.56 1.23
C GLN A 60 -16.74 8.25 1.04
N LYS A 61 -17.30 8.52 -0.14
CA LYS A 61 -18.68 8.12 -0.46
C LYS A 61 -18.88 6.60 -0.35
N ALA A 62 -17.88 5.82 -0.76
CA ALA A 62 -17.93 4.36 -0.60
C ALA A 62 -17.95 3.96 0.88
N LEU A 63 -17.14 4.61 1.77
CA LEU A 63 -17.14 4.35 3.21
C LEU A 63 -18.43 4.83 3.92
N GLU A 64 -19.09 5.86 3.42
CA GLU A 64 -20.42 6.27 3.94
C GLU A 64 -21.45 5.16 3.72
N LEU A 65 -21.35 4.43 2.62
CA LEU A 65 -22.21 3.30 2.31
C LEU A 65 -21.79 2.01 3.02
N ASN A 66 -20.49 1.75 3.12
CA ASN A 66 -19.91 0.58 3.79
C ASN A 66 -18.67 0.97 4.59
N PRO A 67 -18.80 1.35 5.88
CA PRO A 67 -17.69 1.86 6.70
C PRO A 67 -16.54 0.86 6.94
N ASP A 68 -16.82 -0.44 6.76
CA ASP A 68 -15.87 -1.51 7.00
C ASP A 68 -15.42 -2.20 5.69
N ASP A 69 -15.56 -1.53 4.53
CA ASP A 69 -15.06 -2.06 3.28
C ASP A 69 -13.53 -2.08 3.27
N LYS A 70 -12.95 -3.28 3.30
CA LYS A 70 -11.49 -3.46 3.42
C LYS A 70 -10.71 -2.87 2.25
N ASP A 71 -11.27 -2.96 1.03
CA ASP A 71 -10.59 -2.49 -0.18
C ASP A 71 -10.60 -0.97 -0.24
N VAL A 72 -11.71 -0.34 0.15
CA VAL A 72 -11.81 1.12 0.26
C VAL A 72 -10.90 1.64 1.38
N LEU A 73 -10.89 0.98 2.55
CA LEU A 73 -10.01 1.34 3.65
C LEU A 73 -8.54 1.26 3.24
N ASN A 74 -8.14 0.19 2.54
CA ASN A 74 -6.79 0.04 2.02
C ASN A 74 -6.46 1.14 0.99
N ALA A 75 -7.37 1.47 0.07
CA ALA A 75 -7.15 2.51 -0.94
C ALA A 75 -6.94 3.89 -0.31
N ILE A 76 -7.73 4.26 0.71
CA ILE A 76 -7.52 5.51 1.46
C ILE A 76 -6.18 5.48 2.19
N GLY A 77 -5.83 4.36 2.82
CA GLY A 77 -4.52 4.17 3.46
C GLY A 77 -3.36 4.40 2.48
N VAL A 78 -3.48 3.91 1.25
CA VAL A 78 -2.48 4.12 0.18
C VAL A 78 -2.36 5.60 -0.21
N ILE A 79 -3.47 6.35 -0.25
CA ILE A 79 -3.41 7.80 -0.50
C ILE A 79 -2.62 8.49 0.62
N TYR A 80 -2.93 8.22 1.89
CA TYR A 80 -2.18 8.80 3.01
C TYR A 80 -0.71 8.41 2.97
N LEU A 81 -0.38 7.17 2.60
CA LEU A 81 0.99 6.64 2.55
C LEU A 81 1.83 7.26 1.43
N LEU A 82 1.29 7.35 0.20
CA LEU A 82 2.07 7.63 -1.02
C LEU A 82 1.87 9.03 -1.60
N LYS A 83 0.84 9.74 -1.15
CA LYS A 83 0.48 11.05 -1.70
C LYS A 83 0.50 12.17 -0.68
N LEU A 84 0.27 11.84 0.59
CA LEU A 84 0.17 12.81 1.68
C LEU A 84 1.29 12.67 2.72
N ASP A 85 2.11 11.60 2.64
CA ASP A 85 3.16 11.23 3.58
C ASP A 85 2.70 11.20 5.06
N ASP A 86 1.37 10.99 5.27
CA ASP A 86 0.77 10.85 6.60
C ASP A 86 0.77 9.37 7.02
N TYR A 87 1.96 8.87 7.39
CA TYR A 87 2.18 7.47 7.73
C TYR A 87 1.36 6.98 8.94
N PRO A 88 1.14 7.79 10.00
CA PRO A 88 0.26 7.42 11.11
C PRO A 88 -1.18 7.16 10.67
N LYS A 89 -1.76 8.05 9.84
CA LYS A 89 -3.11 7.85 9.29
C LYS A 89 -3.17 6.67 8.33
N ALA A 90 -2.17 6.51 7.48
CA ALA A 90 -2.09 5.34 6.61
C ALA A 90 -2.15 4.04 7.43
N ALA A 91 -1.35 3.94 8.50
CA ALA A 91 -1.34 2.78 9.39
C ALA A 91 -2.68 2.56 10.08
N GLU A 92 -3.42 3.62 10.45
CA GLU A 92 -4.77 3.51 11.01
C GLU A 92 -5.73 2.84 10.04
N TYR A 93 -5.76 3.31 8.79
CA TYR A 93 -6.64 2.76 7.75
C TYR A 93 -6.30 1.31 7.40
N PHE A 94 -5.01 0.96 7.29
CA PHE A 94 -4.61 -0.44 7.06
C PHE A 94 -4.99 -1.36 8.23
N LYS A 95 -4.86 -0.91 9.47
CA LYS A 95 -5.33 -1.67 10.64
C LYS A 95 -6.85 -1.88 10.63
N ARG A 96 -7.62 -0.89 10.20
CA ARG A 96 -9.07 -1.04 10.03
C ARG A 96 -9.39 -2.07 8.97
N ALA A 97 -8.71 -2.04 7.81
CA ALA A 97 -8.86 -3.06 6.77
C ALA A 97 -8.54 -4.47 7.28
N LEU A 98 -7.46 -4.62 8.07
CA LEU A 98 -7.07 -5.89 8.68
C LEU A 98 -8.01 -6.35 9.80
N LYS A 99 -8.71 -5.43 10.45
CA LYS A 99 -9.77 -5.80 11.40
C LYS A 99 -10.96 -6.43 10.69
N THR A 100 -11.28 -5.96 9.49
CA THR A 100 -12.36 -6.51 8.65
C THR A 100 -11.95 -7.86 8.06
N GLU A 101 -10.74 -7.96 7.51
CA GLU A 101 -10.18 -9.20 6.96
C GLU A 101 -8.74 -9.40 7.43
N LYS A 102 -8.53 -10.31 8.38
CA LYS A 102 -7.23 -10.55 9.02
C LYS A 102 -6.14 -11.00 8.05
N ASN A 103 -6.52 -11.71 6.99
CA ASN A 103 -5.58 -12.27 6.00
C ASN A 103 -5.45 -11.40 4.75
N PHE A 104 -5.79 -10.11 4.84
CA PHE A 104 -5.66 -9.17 3.74
C PHE A 104 -4.20 -8.76 3.55
N SER A 105 -3.48 -9.54 2.74
CA SER A 105 -2.03 -9.43 2.53
C SER A 105 -1.58 -8.06 2.04
N GLU A 106 -2.34 -7.43 1.13
CA GLU A 106 -2.05 -6.10 0.63
C GLU A 106 -2.03 -5.06 1.76
N ALA A 107 -3.05 -5.06 2.61
CA ALA A 107 -3.12 -4.12 3.73
C ALA A 107 -2.01 -4.40 4.76
N ALA A 108 -1.67 -5.67 5.01
CA ALA A 108 -0.58 -6.03 5.91
C ALA A 108 0.79 -5.58 5.35
N ASN A 109 1.05 -5.76 4.05
CA ASN A 109 2.26 -5.25 3.41
C ASN A 109 2.34 -3.72 3.44
N ASN A 110 1.24 -3.03 3.16
CA ASN A 110 1.17 -1.57 3.19
C ASN A 110 1.34 -1.02 4.63
N LEU A 111 0.79 -1.72 5.63
CA LEU A 111 1.01 -1.39 7.04
C LEU A 111 2.50 -1.52 7.42
N GLY A 112 3.16 -2.58 6.95
CA GLY A 112 4.60 -2.75 7.12
C GLY A 112 5.37 -1.58 6.54
N PHE A 113 5.01 -1.13 5.34
CA PHE A 113 5.67 0.02 4.71
C PHE A 113 5.40 1.33 5.46
N ALA A 114 4.19 1.55 5.95
CA ALA A 114 3.89 2.71 6.80
C ALA A 114 4.73 2.71 8.08
N TYR A 115 4.87 1.56 8.75
CA TYR A 115 5.73 1.43 9.92
C TYR A 115 7.22 1.66 9.60
N GLU A 116 7.70 1.14 8.48
CA GLU A 116 9.08 1.38 8.04
C GLU A 116 9.36 2.88 7.85
N LYS A 117 8.44 3.62 7.19
CA LYS A 117 8.53 5.08 7.04
C LYS A 117 8.50 5.84 8.37
N MET A 118 7.93 5.23 9.41
CA MET A 118 7.94 5.75 10.78
C MET A 118 9.18 5.33 11.58
N GLY A 119 10.12 4.57 11.00
CA GLY A 119 11.28 3.99 11.68
C GLY A 119 10.94 2.85 12.64
N LYS A 120 9.72 2.31 12.59
CA LYS A 120 9.22 1.22 13.44
C LYS A 120 9.48 -0.13 12.76
N TYR A 121 10.77 -0.50 12.72
CA TYR A 121 11.20 -1.66 11.92
C TYR A 121 10.71 -2.99 12.46
N ASP A 122 10.59 -3.18 13.78
CA ASP A 122 10.06 -4.41 14.37
C ASP A 122 8.58 -4.62 13.98
N GLU A 123 7.75 -3.58 14.06
CA GLU A 123 6.34 -3.62 13.64
C GLU A 123 6.22 -3.81 12.13
N ALA A 124 7.14 -3.23 11.34
CA ALA A 124 7.19 -3.45 9.89
C ALA A 124 7.45 -4.92 9.56
N VAL A 125 8.45 -5.54 10.20
CA VAL A 125 8.77 -6.97 10.04
C VAL A 125 7.57 -7.85 10.37
N LEU A 126 6.88 -7.58 11.49
CA LEU A 126 5.67 -8.34 11.87
C LEU A 126 4.57 -8.21 10.81
N SER A 127 4.38 -7.02 10.28
CA SER A 127 3.35 -6.75 9.27
C SER A 127 3.67 -7.42 7.94
N TYR A 128 4.94 -7.37 7.48
CA TYR A 128 5.37 -8.07 6.27
C TYR A 128 5.25 -9.60 6.41
N LYS A 129 5.62 -10.16 7.57
CA LYS A 129 5.42 -11.59 7.86
C LYS A 129 3.95 -11.98 7.84
N ALA A 130 3.06 -11.12 8.37
CA ALA A 130 1.61 -11.33 8.29
C ALA A 130 1.11 -11.34 6.83
N ALA A 131 1.58 -10.43 5.97
CA ALA A 131 1.27 -10.45 4.54
C ALA A 131 1.72 -11.74 3.87
N LEU A 132 2.92 -12.23 4.21
CA LEU A 132 3.57 -13.41 3.66
C LEU A 132 3.03 -14.74 4.22
N SER A 133 2.24 -14.71 5.28
CA SER A 133 1.58 -15.90 5.83
C SER A 133 0.51 -16.47 4.90
N ASN A 134 0.01 -15.69 3.96
CA ASN A 134 -0.90 -16.13 2.92
C ASN A 134 -0.09 -16.72 1.72
N PRO A 135 -0.15 -18.02 1.46
CA PRO A 135 0.67 -18.66 0.43
C PRO A 135 0.29 -18.26 -1.00
N VAL A 136 -0.91 -17.73 -1.19
CA VAL A 136 -1.42 -17.30 -2.51
C VAL A 136 -1.31 -15.79 -2.74
N TYR A 137 -0.54 -15.08 -1.90
CA TYR A 137 -0.33 -13.65 -2.06
C TYR A 137 0.43 -13.34 -3.34
N LYS A 138 -0.23 -12.63 -4.28
CA LYS A 138 0.30 -12.38 -5.63
C LYS A 138 1.54 -11.50 -5.68
N ASN A 139 1.72 -10.59 -4.70
CA ASN A 139 2.85 -9.68 -4.62
C ASN A 139 3.86 -10.10 -3.52
N ALA A 140 3.98 -11.40 -3.28
CA ALA A 140 4.84 -11.90 -2.23
C ALA A 140 6.33 -11.55 -2.47
N GLU A 141 6.77 -11.46 -3.74
CA GLU A 141 8.12 -11.02 -4.09
C GLU A 141 8.42 -9.61 -3.58
N LYS A 142 7.44 -8.69 -3.68
CA LYS A 142 7.57 -7.31 -3.17
C LYS A 142 7.59 -7.28 -1.65
N ALA A 143 6.73 -8.09 -1.00
CA ALA A 143 6.68 -8.17 0.45
C ALA A 143 7.98 -8.76 1.03
N PHE A 144 8.58 -9.76 0.39
CA PHE A 144 9.90 -10.28 0.77
C PHE A 144 11.01 -9.26 0.57
N ASN A 145 10.99 -8.49 -0.52
CA ASN A 145 11.93 -7.39 -0.72
C ASN A 145 11.80 -6.32 0.39
N ASN A 146 10.59 -5.93 0.74
CA ASN A 146 10.33 -4.99 1.82
C ASN A 146 10.79 -5.55 3.17
N LEU A 147 10.54 -6.83 3.45
CA LEU A 147 11.02 -7.51 4.64
C LEU A 147 12.56 -7.50 4.71
N GLY A 148 13.23 -7.77 3.58
CA GLY A 148 14.69 -7.69 3.46
C GLY A 148 15.21 -6.30 3.81
N ARG A 149 14.57 -5.26 3.26
CA ARG A 149 14.94 -3.87 3.55
C ARG A 149 14.75 -3.52 5.03
N ALA A 150 13.64 -3.93 5.65
CA ALA A 150 13.43 -3.73 7.07
C ALA A 150 14.51 -4.40 7.92
N TYR A 151 14.90 -5.64 7.60
CA TYR A 151 16.01 -6.31 8.28
C TYR A 151 17.36 -5.62 8.07
N TYR A 152 17.64 -5.11 6.86
CA TYR A 152 18.84 -4.32 6.58
C TYR A 152 18.90 -3.07 7.47
N ARG A 153 17.82 -2.33 7.60
CA ARG A 153 17.73 -1.17 8.53
C ARG A 153 17.98 -1.56 10.00
N MET A 154 17.61 -2.77 10.38
CA MET A 154 17.91 -3.33 11.71
C MET A 154 19.32 -3.91 11.83
N ARG A 155 20.16 -3.83 10.78
CA ARG A 155 21.48 -4.46 10.65
C ARG A 155 21.48 -5.98 10.81
N LYS A 156 20.33 -6.63 10.57
CA LYS A 156 20.17 -8.09 10.53
C LYS A 156 20.45 -8.58 9.11
N TYR A 157 21.74 -8.51 8.71
CA TYR A 157 22.13 -8.69 7.31
C TYR A 157 21.86 -10.09 6.78
N ASP A 158 22.05 -11.14 7.59
CA ASP A 158 21.76 -12.51 7.17
C ASP A 158 20.26 -12.71 6.93
N ASP A 159 19.39 -12.28 7.88
CA ASP A 159 17.94 -12.32 7.72
C ASP A 159 17.49 -11.50 6.47
N SER A 160 18.16 -10.38 6.23
CA SER A 160 17.91 -9.52 5.07
C SER A 160 18.23 -10.25 3.76
N LEU A 161 19.41 -10.86 3.67
CA LEU A 161 19.82 -11.65 2.50
C LEU A 161 18.87 -12.81 2.25
N ASP A 162 18.41 -13.49 3.28
CA ASP A 162 17.45 -14.60 3.16
C ASP A 162 16.11 -14.09 2.62
N ALA A 163 15.60 -12.96 3.12
CA ALA A 163 14.38 -12.37 2.61
C ALA A 163 14.53 -11.94 1.13
N TYR A 164 15.65 -11.34 0.73
CA TYR A 164 15.91 -11.01 -0.68
C TYR A 164 15.99 -12.24 -1.58
N ARG A 165 16.63 -13.33 -1.12
CA ARG A 165 16.65 -14.60 -1.85
C ARG A 165 15.25 -15.17 -2.04
N GLU A 166 14.39 -15.08 -1.00
CA GLU A 166 12.98 -15.46 -1.10
C GLU A 166 12.20 -14.64 -2.13
N SER A 167 12.46 -13.34 -2.20
CA SER A 167 11.92 -12.45 -3.24
C SER A 167 12.31 -12.93 -4.64
N LEU A 168 13.61 -13.21 -4.85
CA LEU A 168 14.17 -13.63 -6.13
C LEU A 168 13.73 -15.05 -6.55
N ARG A 169 13.41 -15.92 -5.59
CA ARG A 169 12.82 -17.26 -5.92
C ARG A 169 11.42 -17.12 -6.55
N ARG A 170 10.73 -16.04 -6.30
CA ARG A 170 9.39 -15.76 -6.86
C ARG A 170 9.46 -14.99 -8.18
N SER A 171 10.43 -14.10 -8.30
CA SER A 171 10.66 -13.28 -9.51
C SER A 171 12.16 -13.06 -9.65
N SER A 172 12.81 -13.89 -10.47
CA SER A 172 14.27 -13.88 -10.64
C SER A 172 14.81 -12.65 -11.38
N ASP A 173 13.93 -11.93 -12.09
CA ASP A 173 14.20 -10.71 -12.83
C ASP A 173 13.86 -9.43 -12.03
N PHE A 174 13.38 -9.57 -10.79
CA PHE A 174 13.10 -8.44 -9.94
C PHE A 174 14.39 -7.79 -9.44
N HIS A 175 14.74 -6.64 -9.99
CA HIS A 175 16.03 -5.98 -9.77
C HIS A 175 16.25 -5.42 -8.36
N LEU A 176 15.16 -4.99 -7.66
CA LEU A 176 15.27 -4.33 -6.35
C LEU A 176 15.98 -5.16 -5.26
N PRO A 177 15.72 -6.48 -5.10
CA PRO A 177 16.43 -7.28 -4.11
C PRO A 177 17.96 -7.31 -4.33
N TYR A 178 18.43 -7.23 -5.57
CA TYR A 178 19.86 -7.22 -5.86
C TYR A 178 20.54 -5.94 -5.36
N TYR A 179 19.87 -4.77 -5.44
CA TYR A 179 20.37 -3.54 -4.78
C TYR A 179 20.48 -3.74 -3.27
N GLY A 180 19.44 -4.30 -2.63
CA GLY A 180 19.47 -4.57 -1.20
C GLY A 180 20.55 -5.56 -0.79
N MET A 181 20.77 -6.62 -1.59
CA MET A 181 21.86 -7.58 -1.36
C MET A 181 23.23 -6.91 -1.50
N ALA A 182 23.41 -6.03 -2.47
CA ALA A 182 24.66 -5.27 -2.65
C ALA A 182 24.98 -4.46 -1.39
N LEU A 183 24.00 -3.74 -0.85
CA LEU A 183 24.16 -2.99 0.40
C LEU A 183 24.45 -3.89 1.60
N CYS A 184 23.78 -5.04 1.73
CA CYS A 184 24.06 -6.02 2.79
C CYS A 184 25.50 -6.53 2.70
N TYR A 185 25.94 -6.96 1.52
CA TYR A 185 27.30 -7.45 1.31
C TYR A 185 28.35 -6.40 1.58
N ASN A 186 28.11 -5.13 1.16
CA ASN A 186 28.99 -4.00 1.48
C ASN A 186 29.14 -3.81 2.99
N ALA A 187 28.02 -3.76 3.70
CA ALA A 187 27.99 -3.62 5.16
C ALA A 187 28.67 -4.79 5.90
N MET A 188 28.75 -5.97 5.27
CA MET A 188 29.45 -7.16 5.80
C MET A 188 30.92 -7.23 5.35
N GLY A 189 31.44 -6.25 4.60
CA GLY A 189 32.80 -6.26 4.07
C GLY A 189 33.04 -7.25 2.90
N ARG A 190 31.96 -7.77 2.31
CA ARG A 190 31.98 -8.73 1.20
C ARG A 190 31.93 -8.00 -0.16
N TYR A 191 32.93 -7.21 -0.45
CA TYR A 191 32.94 -6.25 -1.56
C TYR A 191 32.78 -6.90 -2.94
N GLY A 192 33.39 -8.05 -3.19
CA GLY A 192 33.22 -8.78 -4.45
C GLY A 192 31.77 -9.26 -4.68
N ASP A 193 31.11 -9.73 -3.62
CA ASP A 193 29.69 -10.12 -3.68
C ASP A 193 28.81 -8.89 -3.88
N ALA A 194 29.14 -7.76 -3.21
CA ALA A 194 28.44 -6.49 -3.37
C ALA A 194 28.49 -5.99 -4.82
N ALA A 195 29.70 -5.96 -5.44
CA ALA A 195 29.86 -5.56 -6.84
C ALA A 195 29.10 -6.48 -7.80
N THR A 196 29.12 -7.79 -7.55
CA THR A 196 28.38 -8.76 -8.37
C THR A 196 26.86 -8.54 -8.28
N ALA A 197 26.35 -8.35 -7.06
CA ALA A 197 24.93 -8.09 -6.85
C ALA A 197 24.50 -6.75 -7.49
N LEU A 198 25.29 -5.69 -7.31
CA LEU A 198 24.99 -4.37 -7.91
C LEU A 198 25.00 -4.41 -9.43
N LYS A 199 25.98 -5.10 -10.04
CA LYS A 199 26.01 -5.30 -11.47
C LYS A 199 24.71 -5.97 -11.94
N LYS A 200 24.28 -7.04 -11.28
CA LYS A 200 23.04 -7.75 -11.63
C LYS A 200 21.81 -6.86 -11.48
N ALA A 201 21.75 -5.99 -10.44
CA ALA A 201 20.69 -5.03 -10.27
C ALA A 201 20.59 -4.08 -11.47
N ILE A 202 21.73 -3.49 -11.90
CA ILE A 202 21.80 -2.54 -13.01
C ILE A 202 21.45 -3.22 -14.34
N ASP A 203 21.90 -4.47 -14.54
CA ASP A 203 21.60 -5.24 -15.76
C ASP A 203 20.09 -5.49 -15.91
N LEU A 204 19.38 -5.75 -14.81
CA LEU A 204 17.95 -6.05 -14.78
C LEU A 204 17.06 -4.81 -14.64
N ASP A 205 17.61 -3.68 -14.16
CA ASP A 205 16.81 -2.47 -13.95
C ASP A 205 16.35 -1.89 -15.30
N PRO A 206 15.04 -1.77 -15.55
CA PRO A 206 14.51 -1.21 -16.79
C PRO A 206 14.98 0.21 -17.08
N ALA A 207 15.35 0.98 -16.03
CA ALA A 207 15.87 2.33 -16.18
C ALA A 207 17.27 2.34 -16.80
N TYR A 208 18.10 1.34 -16.47
CA TYR A 208 19.52 1.32 -16.86
C TYR A 208 19.84 0.31 -17.94
N ARG A 209 19.21 -0.87 -17.90
CA ARG A 209 19.44 -1.96 -18.88
C ARG A 209 20.93 -2.27 -19.09
N GLY A 210 21.70 -2.29 -18.01
CA GLY A 210 23.13 -2.53 -18.02
C GLY A 210 24.02 -1.29 -18.27
N ASP A 211 23.43 -0.12 -18.53
CA ASP A 211 24.19 1.13 -18.68
C ASP A 211 24.66 1.65 -17.31
N ARG A 212 25.88 1.26 -16.94
CA ARG A 212 26.52 1.63 -15.67
C ARG A 212 26.75 3.13 -15.57
N ASP A 213 27.14 3.79 -16.67
CA ASP A 213 27.45 5.22 -16.64
C ASP A 213 26.17 6.04 -16.41
N LYS A 214 25.06 5.60 -17.01
CA LYS A 214 23.74 6.17 -16.73
C LYS A 214 23.36 5.97 -15.27
N ALA A 215 23.53 4.77 -14.72
CA ALA A 215 23.24 4.48 -13.34
C ALA A 215 24.05 5.37 -12.37
N VAL A 216 25.35 5.56 -12.63
CA VAL A 216 26.22 6.45 -11.84
C VAL A 216 25.73 7.89 -11.89
N ARG A 217 25.39 8.41 -13.08
CA ARG A 217 24.87 9.80 -13.19
C ARG A 217 23.59 9.99 -12.39
N GLU A 218 22.61 9.12 -12.58
CA GLU A 218 21.33 9.24 -11.91
C GLU A 218 21.41 9.02 -10.39
N LEU A 219 22.27 8.11 -9.91
CA LEU A 219 22.52 7.96 -8.48
C LEU A 219 23.17 9.21 -7.88
N LYS A 220 24.12 9.86 -8.58
CA LYS A 220 24.69 11.12 -8.12
C LYS A 220 23.64 12.24 -8.03
N GLU A 221 22.74 12.34 -9.00
CA GLU A 221 21.65 13.32 -8.99
C GLU A 221 20.66 13.03 -7.82
N ARG A 222 20.30 11.76 -7.63
CA ARG A 222 19.42 11.34 -6.53
C ARG A 222 20.01 11.66 -5.16
N LYS A 223 21.32 11.47 -4.98
CA LYS A 223 22.00 11.81 -3.72
C LYS A 223 21.77 13.26 -3.31
N LEU A 224 21.68 14.21 -4.24
CA LEU A 224 21.51 15.64 -3.95
C LEU A 224 20.16 15.98 -3.31
N VAL A 225 19.15 15.12 -3.44
CA VAL A 225 17.78 15.36 -2.97
C VAL A 225 17.34 14.42 -1.85
N LEU A 226 18.08 13.34 -1.62
CA LEU A 226 17.81 12.38 -0.54
C LEU A 226 18.40 12.87 0.79
N LYS A 227 17.95 12.26 1.89
CA LYS A 227 18.38 12.60 3.25
C LYS A 227 18.63 11.34 4.06
N ALA A 228 19.51 11.47 5.06
CA ALA A 228 19.79 10.48 6.10
C ALA A 228 20.11 9.07 5.53
N GLU A 229 19.32 8.07 5.88
CA GLU A 229 19.61 6.67 5.55
C GLU A 229 19.55 6.40 4.04
N ASP A 230 18.63 7.04 3.32
CA ASP A 230 18.52 6.86 1.86
C ASP A 230 19.70 7.52 1.12
N GLU A 231 20.25 8.62 1.62
CA GLU A 231 21.47 9.25 1.10
C GLU A 231 22.69 8.32 1.27
N ARG A 232 22.84 7.72 2.47
CA ARG A 232 23.91 6.75 2.72
C ARG A 232 23.84 5.53 1.83
N ASP A 233 22.65 4.98 1.61
CA ASP A 233 22.48 3.85 0.71
C ASP A 233 22.97 4.18 -0.71
N VAL A 234 22.70 5.40 -1.20
CA VAL A 234 23.18 5.84 -2.52
C VAL A 234 24.71 6.05 -2.51
N GLU A 235 25.29 6.56 -1.42
CA GLU A 235 26.74 6.65 -1.26
C GLU A 235 27.39 5.27 -1.33
N ASP A 236 26.88 4.31 -0.56
CA ASP A 236 27.36 2.94 -0.57
C ASP A 236 27.27 2.29 -1.96
N LEU A 237 26.15 2.49 -2.68
CA LEU A 237 26.00 1.99 -4.04
C LEU A 237 27.04 2.61 -5.00
N LEU A 238 27.31 3.92 -4.87
CA LEU A 238 28.35 4.58 -5.68
C LEU A 238 29.77 4.10 -5.32
N GLU A 239 30.03 3.78 -4.05
CA GLU A 239 31.28 3.20 -3.60
C GLU A 239 31.48 1.79 -4.17
N ILE A 240 30.45 0.92 -4.08
CA ILE A 240 30.48 -0.43 -4.63
C ILE A 240 30.80 -0.42 -6.14
N MET A 241 30.39 0.59 -6.85
CA MET A 241 30.72 0.74 -8.29
C MET A 241 32.22 0.91 -8.54
N ASN A 242 33.02 1.23 -7.55
CA ASN A 242 34.47 1.41 -7.69
C ASN A 242 35.27 0.12 -7.41
N TYR A 243 34.60 -0.93 -6.95
CA TYR A 243 35.21 -2.26 -6.74
C TYR A 243 35.18 -3.05 -8.07
#